data_b07fad6f0917ec6e64539b63e26b4555
#
_entry.id   b07fad6f0917ec6e64539b63e26b4555
#
_cell.length_a   1.000
_cell.length_b   1.000
_cell.length_c   1.000
_cell.angle_alpha   90.00
_cell.angle_beta   90.00
_cell.angle_gamma   90.00
#
_symmetry.space_group_name_H-M   'P 1'
#
loop_
_entity.id
_entity.type
_entity.pdbx_description
1 polymer ?
#
loop_
_entity_poly.entity_id
_entity_poly.type
_entity_poly.pdbx_seq_one_letter_code
_entity_poly.pdbx_strand_id
1 'polypeptide(L)'
;VGSEMCIRDRNKALQALLNAAMNFDNSRMYPGLPEYYDLSGRGMYAYLTGAASWYLLTMVTEVFGVKGVMGDLVIAPAFMPEQFDAQGNAEVKLIFAGKKFDIRFSNPEKCECKKEWIKSVLCDEKQLEPEAGAAYAVRIKKEWIKQLDAEKEHVIKILFGR
;
A
#
# COMPACT_ATOMS: atom_id res chain seq x y z
N VAL A 1 5.98 -12.79 20.74
CA VAL A 1 7.11 -11.84 20.89
C VAL A 1 7.59 -11.37 19.51
N GLY A 2 7.72 -12.24 18.49
CA GLY A 2 8.21 -11.84 17.17
C GLY A 2 7.26 -10.92 16.37
N SER A 3 5.96 -11.10 16.47
CA SER A 3 4.97 -10.32 15.72
C SER A 3 4.86 -8.87 16.18
N GLU A 4 4.95 -8.60 17.48
CA GLU A 4 4.86 -7.24 18.02
C GLU A 4 6.09 -6.39 17.66
N MET A 5 7.29 -6.98 17.67
CA MET A 5 8.50 -6.27 17.21
C MET A 5 8.40 -5.91 15.73
N CYS A 6 7.98 -6.83 14.88
CA CYS A 6 7.80 -6.54 13.44
C CYS A 6 6.78 -5.44 13.17
N ILE A 7 5.66 -5.38 13.93
CA ILE A 7 4.66 -4.32 13.78
C ILE A 7 5.22 -2.98 14.23
N ARG A 8 5.89 -2.93 15.38
CA ARG A 8 6.48 -1.70 15.93
C ARG A 8 7.57 -1.13 15.00
N ASP A 9 8.40 -1.98 14.43
CA ASP A 9 9.47 -1.55 13.53
C ASP A 9 8.90 -1.08 12.18
N ARG A 10 7.86 -1.75 11.68
CA ARG A 10 7.13 -1.32 10.48
C ARG A 10 6.51 0.07 10.67
N ASN A 11 5.84 0.32 11.79
CA ASN A 11 5.23 1.61 12.09
C ASN A 11 6.28 2.72 12.16
N LYS A 12 7.45 2.45 12.77
CA LYS A 12 8.57 3.40 12.79
C LYS A 12 9.13 3.67 11.40
N ALA A 13 9.32 2.65 10.58
CA ALA A 13 9.81 2.78 9.22
C ALA A 13 8.83 3.60 8.36
N LEU A 14 7.53 3.33 8.47
CA LEU A 14 6.49 4.06 7.77
C LEU A 14 6.41 5.52 8.23
N GLN A 15 6.49 5.77 9.55
CA GLN A 15 6.52 7.13 10.08
C GLN A 15 7.76 7.90 9.59
N ALA A 16 8.93 7.27 9.53
CA ALA A 16 10.13 7.88 8.99
C ALA A 16 9.97 8.23 7.49
N LEU A 17 9.35 7.35 6.72
CA LEU A 17 9.05 7.57 5.31
C LEU A 17 8.11 8.78 5.13
N LEU A 18 7.03 8.84 5.90
CA LEU A 18 6.07 9.95 5.87
C LEU A 18 6.72 11.27 6.32
N ASN A 19 7.52 11.24 7.38
CA ASN A 19 8.23 12.42 7.87
C ASN A 19 9.17 13.00 6.81
N ALA A 20 9.87 12.14 6.07
CA ALA A 20 10.74 12.58 4.99
C ALA A 20 9.95 13.30 3.88
N ALA A 21 8.78 12.78 3.50
CA ALA A 21 7.92 13.41 2.49
C ALA A 21 7.24 14.69 2.97
N MET A 22 6.93 14.80 4.27
CA MET A 22 6.23 15.97 4.85
C MET A 22 7.17 17.10 5.32
N ASN A 23 8.49 16.93 5.20
CA ASN A 23 9.47 17.90 5.67
C ASN A 23 9.73 19.03 4.66
N PHE A 24 8.68 19.59 4.08
CA PHE A 24 8.80 20.59 3.01
C PHE A 24 9.44 21.89 3.45
N ASP A 25 9.06 22.38 4.62
CA ASP A 25 9.52 23.69 5.13
C ASP A 25 11.03 23.69 5.40
N ASN A 26 11.55 22.63 6.02
CA ASN A 26 12.97 22.51 6.32
C ASN A 26 13.79 22.09 5.09
N SER A 27 13.26 21.17 4.29
CA SER A 27 13.97 20.67 3.09
C SER A 27 14.16 21.75 2.03
N ARG A 28 13.21 22.70 1.93
CA ARG A 28 13.16 23.73 0.89
C ARG A 28 13.12 23.16 -0.53
N MET A 29 12.57 21.95 -0.69
CA MET A 29 12.52 21.21 -1.94
C MET A 29 11.10 20.78 -2.31
N TYR A 30 10.18 21.70 -2.33
CA TYR A 30 8.83 21.44 -2.80
C TYR A 30 8.70 21.70 -4.31
N PRO A 31 8.06 20.83 -5.10
CA PRO A 31 7.38 19.58 -4.74
C PRO A 31 8.27 18.31 -4.78
N GLY A 32 9.56 18.44 -4.81
CA GLY A 32 10.49 17.31 -4.91
C GLY A 32 10.81 16.64 -3.59
N LEU A 33 11.32 15.42 -3.66
CA LEU A 33 11.96 14.72 -2.53
C LEU A 33 13.49 14.80 -2.71
N PRO A 34 14.23 15.25 -1.69
CA PRO A 34 15.69 15.27 -1.76
C PRO A 34 16.27 13.85 -1.65
N GLU A 35 17.46 13.67 -2.20
CA GLU A 35 18.20 12.41 -2.06
C GLU A 35 18.65 12.19 -0.61
N TYR A 36 19.07 13.24 0.07
CA TYR A 36 19.49 13.23 1.47
C TYR A 36 19.26 14.59 2.12
N TYR A 37 19.38 14.64 3.44
CA TYR A 37 19.24 15.85 4.24
C TYR A 37 20.56 16.16 4.94
N ASP A 38 20.88 17.45 5.09
CA ASP A 38 21.95 17.88 5.99
C ASP A 38 21.50 17.86 7.46
N LEU A 39 22.41 18.18 8.37
CA LEU A 39 22.12 18.16 9.81
C LEU A 39 21.08 19.21 10.24
N SER A 40 20.81 20.21 9.41
CA SER A 40 19.77 21.21 9.66
C SER A 40 18.40 20.80 9.12
N GLY A 41 18.31 19.66 8.44
CA GLY A 41 17.10 19.18 7.80
C GLY A 41 16.87 19.76 6.39
N ARG A 42 17.83 20.54 5.86
CA ARG A 42 17.76 21.04 4.49
C ARG A 42 17.97 19.89 3.52
N GLY A 43 17.10 19.79 2.52
CA GLY A 43 17.23 18.83 1.46
C GLY A 43 18.41 19.13 0.53
N MET A 44 19.12 18.07 0.16
CA MET A 44 20.28 18.15 -0.72
C MET A 44 20.03 17.27 -1.93
N TYR A 45 20.53 17.71 -3.09
CA TYR A 45 20.42 16.97 -4.34
C TYR A 45 18.99 16.78 -4.83
N ALA A 46 18.43 17.86 -5.39
CA ALA A 46 17.04 17.90 -5.88
C ALA A 46 16.84 17.32 -7.28
N TYR A 47 17.92 17.00 -7.99
CA TYR A 47 17.86 16.79 -9.43
C TYR A 47 18.04 15.31 -9.80
N LEU A 48 17.07 14.77 -10.59
CA LEU A 48 17.10 13.41 -11.17
C LEU A 48 17.49 12.32 -10.16
N THR A 49 16.94 12.38 -8.94
CA THR A 49 17.21 11.36 -7.94
C THR A 49 16.21 10.21 -8.05
N GLY A 50 16.61 9.02 -7.63
CA GLY A 50 15.70 7.89 -7.46
C GLY A 50 14.74 8.02 -6.27
N ALA A 51 14.95 8.99 -5.37
CA ALA A 51 14.23 9.09 -4.11
C ALA A 51 12.70 9.11 -4.27
N ALA A 52 12.17 9.93 -5.16
CA ALA A 52 10.73 10.01 -5.40
C ALA A 52 10.15 8.70 -5.99
N SER A 53 10.87 8.08 -6.91
CA SER A 53 10.44 6.80 -7.51
C SER A 53 10.46 5.66 -6.49
N TRP A 54 11.50 5.58 -5.66
CA TRP A 54 11.59 4.62 -4.57
C TRP A 54 10.54 4.86 -3.51
N TYR A 55 10.23 6.13 -3.21
CA TYR A 55 9.15 6.48 -2.30
C TYR A 55 7.81 5.94 -2.79
N LEU A 56 7.44 6.23 -4.04
CA LEU A 56 6.21 5.74 -4.65
C LEU A 56 6.17 4.21 -4.69
N LEU A 57 7.27 3.57 -5.09
CA LEU A 57 7.36 2.11 -5.09
C LEU A 57 7.12 1.54 -3.70
N THR A 58 7.75 2.11 -2.67
CA THR A 58 7.56 1.67 -1.28
C THR A 58 6.13 1.88 -0.81
N MET A 59 5.49 2.99 -1.15
CA MET A 59 4.08 3.22 -0.82
C MET A 59 3.19 2.14 -1.44
N VAL A 60 3.35 1.85 -2.72
CA VAL A 60 2.52 0.84 -3.41
C VAL A 60 2.81 -0.57 -2.88
N THR A 61 4.10 -0.95 -2.79
CA THR A 61 4.46 -2.34 -2.48
C THR A 61 4.46 -2.68 -0.99
N GLU A 62 4.80 -1.74 -0.11
CA GLU A 62 4.94 -2.02 1.31
C GLU A 62 3.79 -1.47 2.15
N VAL A 63 3.24 -0.30 1.79
CA VAL A 63 2.13 0.31 2.55
C VAL A 63 0.78 -0.22 2.05
N PHE A 64 0.46 -0.01 0.78
CA PHE A 64 -0.72 -0.62 0.16
C PHE A 64 -0.56 -2.14 -0.02
N GLY A 65 0.68 -2.62 -0.01
CA GLY A 65 1.00 -4.04 -0.05
C GLY A 65 0.71 -4.70 -1.40
N VAL A 66 0.64 -3.93 -2.48
CA VAL A 66 0.27 -4.42 -3.81
C VAL A 66 1.52 -4.82 -4.58
N LYS A 67 1.65 -6.11 -4.87
CA LYS A 67 2.83 -6.70 -5.52
C LYS A 67 2.47 -7.70 -6.60
N GLY A 68 3.37 -7.90 -7.54
CA GLY A 68 3.34 -9.02 -8.49
C GLY A 68 4.20 -10.18 -7.97
N VAL A 69 3.63 -11.39 -7.90
CA VAL A 69 4.36 -12.60 -7.52
C VAL A 69 4.12 -13.68 -8.55
N MET A 70 5.11 -14.03 -9.34
CA MET A 70 5.04 -15.04 -10.41
C MET A 70 3.90 -14.80 -11.41
N GLY A 71 3.54 -13.52 -11.61
CA GLY A 71 2.44 -13.09 -12.49
C GLY A 71 1.08 -12.96 -11.80
N ASP A 72 0.93 -13.45 -10.58
CA ASP A 72 -0.26 -13.23 -9.75
C ASP A 72 -0.21 -11.83 -9.12
N LEU A 73 -1.35 -11.20 -8.90
CA LEU A 73 -1.48 -9.98 -8.11
C LEU A 73 -1.71 -10.37 -6.64
N VAL A 74 -0.83 -9.92 -5.75
CA VAL A 74 -0.97 -10.16 -4.31
C VAL A 74 -1.14 -8.84 -3.57
N ILE A 75 -1.94 -8.86 -2.50
CA ILE A 75 -2.22 -7.69 -1.68
C ILE A 75 -2.02 -8.07 -0.21
N ALA A 76 -1.13 -7.34 0.46
CA ALA A 76 -0.79 -7.52 1.89
C ALA A 76 -0.62 -6.15 2.54
N PRO A 77 -1.72 -5.41 2.77
CA PRO A 77 -1.65 -4.03 3.25
C PRO A 77 -1.04 -3.94 4.64
N ALA A 78 -0.31 -2.86 4.87
CA ALA A 78 0.40 -2.59 6.11
C ALA A 78 0.04 -1.20 6.70
N PHE A 79 -1.21 -0.78 6.53
CA PHE A 79 -1.70 0.48 7.07
C PHE A 79 -1.72 0.50 8.59
N MET A 80 -1.44 1.68 9.12
CA MET A 80 -1.83 2.05 10.48
C MET A 80 -3.26 2.61 10.47
N PRO A 81 -4.03 2.45 11.56
CA PRO A 81 -5.41 2.96 11.64
C PRO A 81 -5.54 4.46 11.31
N GLU A 82 -4.51 5.25 11.65
CA GLU A 82 -4.46 6.70 11.43
C GLU A 82 -4.28 7.11 9.96
N GLN A 83 -3.97 6.15 9.08
CA GLN A 83 -3.74 6.40 7.65
C GLN A 83 -5.01 6.28 6.81
N PHE A 84 -6.09 5.80 7.42
CA PHE A 84 -7.39 5.82 6.78
C PHE A 84 -8.03 7.21 6.91
N ASP A 85 -8.90 7.54 5.98
CA ASP A 85 -9.69 8.76 6.07
C ASP A 85 -10.67 8.77 7.28
N ALA A 86 -11.43 9.84 7.44
CA ALA A 86 -12.39 9.97 8.53
C ALA A 86 -13.47 8.86 8.51
N GLN A 87 -13.78 8.34 7.35
CA GLN A 87 -14.74 7.27 7.11
C GLN A 87 -14.13 5.86 7.22
N GLY A 88 -12.83 5.76 7.42
CA GLY A 88 -12.10 4.50 7.50
C GLY A 88 -11.78 3.89 6.13
N ASN A 89 -11.61 4.71 5.10
CA ASN A 89 -11.30 4.25 3.76
C ASN A 89 -9.87 4.64 3.33
N ALA A 90 -9.28 3.82 2.47
CA ALA A 90 -8.07 4.12 1.71
C ALA A 90 -8.18 3.49 0.32
N GLU A 91 -7.58 4.09 -0.69
CA GLU A 91 -7.62 3.53 -2.06
C GLU A 91 -6.28 3.69 -2.78
N VAL A 92 -6.03 2.80 -3.72
CA VAL A 92 -4.93 2.92 -4.67
C VAL A 92 -5.37 2.44 -6.04
N LYS A 93 -5.07 3.25 -7.07
CA LYS A 93 -5.32 2.89 -8.47
C LYS A 93 -4.00 2.60 -9.16
N LEU A 94 -3.97 1.50 -9.89
CA LEU A 94 -2.76 1.06 -10.59
C LEU A 94 -3.10 0.24 -11.85
N ILE A 95 -2.10 0.06 -12.68
CA ILE A 95 -2.15 -0.86 -13.81
C ILE A 95 -1.28 -2.06 -13.47
N PHE A 96 -1.85 -3.27 -13.56
CA PHE A 96 -1.13 -4.52 -13.39
C PHE A 96 -1.43 -5.47 -14.54
N ALA A 97 -0.39 -6.01 -15.19
CA ALA A 97 -0.50 -6.89 -16.35
C ALA A 97 -1.43 -6.34 -17.46
N GLY A 98 -1.40 -5.01 -17.69
CA GLY A 98 -2.21 -4.33 -18.69
C GLY A 98 -3.69 -4.15 -18.31
N LYS A 99 -4.08 -4.44 -17.07
CA LYS A 99 -5.43 -4.23 -16.55
C LYS A 99 -5.45 -3.09 -15.53
N LYS A 100 -6.51 -2.30 -15.51
CA LYS A 100 -6.72 -1.20 -14.57
C LYS A 100 -7.40 -1.72 -13.31
N PHE A 101 -6.79 -1.47 -12.16
CA PHE A 101 -7.34 -1.86 -10.86
C PHE A 101 -7.57 -0.64 -9.97
N ASP A 102 -8.71 -0.60 -9.32
CA ASP A 102 -9.07 0.29 -8.22
C ASP A 102 -9.20 -0.56 -6.96
N ILE A 103 -8.21 -0.49 -6.07
CA ILE A 103 -8.16 -1.29 -4.85
C ILE A 103 -8.60 -0.41 -3.68
N ARG A 104 -9.72 -0.77 -3.07
CA ARG A 104 -10.36 -0.03 -1.98
C ARG A 104 -10.29 -0.82 -0.69
N PHE A 105 -9.78 -0.17 0.34
CA PHE A 105 -9.68 -0.71 1.69
C PHE A 105 -10.69 0.01 2.57
N SER A 106 -11.48 -0.74 3.33
CA SER A 106 -12.44 -0.20 4.29
C SER A 106 -12.15 -0.76 5.68
N ASN A 107 -11.97 0.13 6.66
CA ASN A 107 -11.61 -0.19 8.04
C ASN A 107 -12.44 0.68 9.01
N PRO A 108 -13.76 0.53 9.05
CA PRO A 108 -14.65 1.38 9.87
C PRO A 108 -14.38 1.22 11.37
N GLU A 109 -13.88 0.07 11.79
CA GLU A 109 -13.57 -0.21 13.21
C GLU A 109 -12.17 0.28 13.61
N LYS A 110 -11.40 0.87 12.66
CA LYS A 110 -10.01 1.33 12.88
C LYS A 110 -9.12 0.27 13.54
N CYS A 111 -9.32 -0.97 13.16
CA CYS A 111 -8.50 -2.07 13.63
C CYS A 111 -7.13 -2.09 12.90
N GLU A 112 -6.15 -2.83 13.43
CA GLU A 112 -4.89 -3.05 12.74
C GLU A 112 -5.13 -3.84 11.44
N CYS A 113 -4.40 -3.51 10.37
CA CYS A 113 -4.50 -4.24 9.10
C CYS A 113 -3.73 -5.56 9.18
N LYS A 114 -4.31 -6.53 9.86
CA LYS A 114 -3.83 -7.91 9.91
C LYS A 114 -4.69 -8.78 9.02
N LYS A 115 -4.09 -9.85 8.48
CA LYS A 115 -4.78 -10.82 7.63
C LYS A 115 -5.99 -11.43 8.34
N GLU A 116 -5.86 -11.72 9.62
CA GLU A 116 -6.89 -12.35 10.44
C GLU A 116 -8.13 -11.46 10.64
N TRP A 117 -8.00 -10.18 10.34
CA TRP A 117 -9.09 -9.20 10.46
C TRP A 117 -9.69 -8.78 9.14
N ILE A 118 -9.39 -9.51 8.07
CA ILE A 118 -10.06 -9.35 6.77
C ILE A 118 -11.38 -10.13 6.82
N LYS A 119 -12.50 -9.39 6.83
CA LYS A 119 -13.85 -9.97 6.81
C LYS A 119 -14.29 -10.42 5.42
N SER A 120 -13.94 -9.65 4.41
CA SER A 120 -14.32 -9.97 3.03
C SER A 120 -13.38 -9.35 2.01
N VAL A 121 -13.26 -10.03 0.89
CA VAL A 121 -12.58 -9.56 -0.31
C VAL A 121 -13.49 -9.77 -1.51
N LEU A 122 -13.77 -8.71 -2.24
CA LEU A 122 -14.56 -8.77 -3.47
C LEU A 122 -13.73 -8.24 -4.63
N CYS A 123 -13.84 -8.87 -5.79
CA CYS A 123 -13.35 -8.31 -7.04
C CYS A 123 -14.46 -8.30 -8.06
N ASP A 124 -14.86 -7.13 -8.54
CA ASP A 124 -16.05 -6.93 -9.40
C ASP A 124 -17.29 -7.66 -8.86
N GLU A 125 -17.56 -7.49 -7.55
CA GLU A 125 -18.64 -8.12 -6.79
C GLU A 125 -18.53 -9.65 -6.62
N LYS A 126 -17.47 -10.29 -7.14
CA LYS A 126 -17.19 -11.71 -6.93
C LYS A 126 -16.38 -11.89 -5.64
N GLN A 127 -16.89 -12.72 -4.74
CA GLN A 127 -16.17 -13.08 -3.50
C GLN A 127 -14.88 -13.81 -3.81
N LEU A 128 -13.80 -13.37 -3.18
CA LEU A 128 -12.49 -14.06 -3.19
C LEU A 128 -12.20 -14.59 -1.80
N GLU A 129 -11.74 -15.84 -1.75
CA GLU A 129 -11.29 -16.43 -0.48
C GLU A 129 -9.87 -15.99 -0.17
N PRO A 130 -9.61 -15.51 1.07
CA PRO A 130 -8.25 -15.24 1.53
C PRO A 130 -7.41 -16.52 1.47
N GLU A 131 -6.19 -16.44 0.94
CA GLU A 131 -5.33 -17.62 0.82
C GLU A 131 -4.80 -18.04 2.21
N ALA A 132 -5.22 -19.21 2.68
CA ALA A 132 -4.81 -19.73 3.99
C ALA A 132 -3.30 -20.02 4.00
N GLY A 133 -2.61 -19.64 5.10
CA GLY A 133 -1.19 -19.91 5.28
C GLY A 133 -0.20 -19.04 4.47
N ALA A 134 -0.67 -18.22 3.52
CA ALA A 134 0.20 -17.37 2.73
C ALA A 134 0.63 -16.09 3.49
N ALA A 135 1.77 -15.52 3.08
CA ALA A 135 2.23 -14.22 3.57
C ALA A 135 1.35 -13.05 3.05
N TYR A 136 0.38 -13.33 2.17
CA TYR A 136 -0.50 -12.36 1.53
C TYR A 136 -1.91 -12.46 2.08
N ALA A 137 -2.59 -11.33 2.13
CA ALA A 137 -3.99 -11.28 2.51
C ALA A 137 -4.91 -11.73 1.36
N VAL A 138 -4.55 -11.32 0.14
CA VAL A 138 -5.32 -11.61 -1.08
C VAL A 138 -4.36 -12.05 -2.18
N ARG A 139 -4.75 -13.03 -2.97
CA ARG A 139 -4.04 -13.44 -4.18
C ARG A 139 -4.99 -13.64 -5.32
N ILE A 140 -4.74 -12.92 -6.41
CA ILE A 140 -5.49 -13.02 -7.65
C ILE A 140 -4.60 -13.71 -8.68
N LYS A 141 -5.00 -14.90 -9.11
CA LYS A 141 -4.22 -15.74 -10.03
C LYS A 141 -4.10 -15.09 -11.41
N LYS A 142 -2.92 -15.21 -12.01
CA LYS A 142 -2.63 -14.68 -13.36
C LYS A 142 -3.59 -15.19 -14.43
N GLU A 143 -4.07 -16.43 -14.29
CA GLU A 143 -5.03 -17.03 -15.23
C GLU A 143 -6.35 -16.26 -15.23
N TRP A 144 -6.78 -15.81 -14.06
CA TRP A 144 -7.99 -15.00 -13.93
C TRP A 144 -7.74 -13.55 -14.42
N ILE A 145 -6.61 -12.96 -14.10
CA ILE A 145 -6.23 -11.61 -14.57
C ILE A 145 -6.22 -11.55 -16.09
N LYS A 146 -5.76 -12.60 -16.78
CA LYS A 146 -5.76 -12.66 -18.25
C LYS A 146 -7.15 -12.61 -18.86
N GLN A 147 -8.17 -13.07 -18.13
CA GLN A 147 -9.57 -13.12 -18.59
C GLN A 147 -10.31 -11.79 -18.36
N LEU A 148 -9.74 -10.87 -17.55
CA LEU A 148 -10.34 -9.57 -17.28
C LEU A 148 -10.31 -8.68 -18.53
N ASP A 149 -11.29 -7.80 -18.64
CA ASP A 149 -11.37 -6.82 -19.73
C ASP A 149 -10.28 -5.73 -19.53
N ALA A 150 -9.47 -5.46 -20.55
CA ALA A 150 -8.42 -4.45 -20.47
C ALA A 150 -8.94 -3.00 -20.48
N GLU A 151 -10.09 -2.78 -21.05
CA GLU A 151 -10.71 -1.44 -21.16
C GLU A 151 -11.48 -1.04 -19.89
N LYS A 152 -11.88 -2.04 -19.11
CA LYS A 152 -12.64 -1.83 -17.87
C LYS A 152 -11.70 -1.58 -16.67
N GLU A 153 -12.12 -0.72 -15.74
CA GLU A 153 -11.53 -0.60 -14.41
C GLU A 153 -12.13 -1.68 -13.49
N HIS A 154 -11.28 -2.54 -12.93
CA HIS A 154 -11.66 -3.62 -12.02
C HIS A 154 -11.55 -3.17 -10.57
N VAL A 155 -12.61 -3.32 -9.80
CA VAL A 155 -12.68 -2.84 -8.42
C VAL A 155 -12.44 -3.99 -7.45
N ILE A 156 -11.38 -3.88 -6.63
CA ILE A 156 -11.11 -4.81 -5.53
C ILE A 156 -11.49 -4.13 -4.22
N LYS A 157 -12.45 -4.70 -3.47
CA LYS A 157 -12.89 -4.18 -2.17
C LYS A 157 -12.39 -5.11 -1.07
N ILE A 158 -11.68 -4.57 -0.08
CA ILE A 158 -11.16 -5.30 1.08
C ILE A 158 -11.73 -4.67 2.33
N LEU A 159 -12.51 -5.43 3.10
CA LEU A 159 -13.13 -4.99 4.35
C LEU A 159 -12.39 -5.58 5.53
N PHE A 160 -11.93 -4.70 6.43
CA PHE A 160 -11.37 -5.07 7.74
C PHE A 160 -12.41 -4.95 8.84
N GLY A 161 -12.29 -5.77 9.86
CA GLY A 161 -13.09 -5.75 11.08
C GLY A 161 -12.70 -6.88 12.02
N ARG A 162 -13.14 -6.79 13.28
CA ARG A 162 -12.93 -7.83 14.31
C ARG A 162 -14.07 -8.82 14.37
#